data_ef4a482b0c508f6c9b1ec3093f82931c
#
_entry.id   ef4a482b0c508f6c9b1ec3093f82931c
#
_cell.length_a   1.000
_cell.length_b   1.000
_cell.length_c   1.000
_cell.angle_alpha   90.00
_cell.angle_beta   90.00
_cell.angle_gamma   90.00
#
_symmetry.space_group_name_H-M   'P 1'
#
loop_
_entity.id
_entity.type
_entity.pdbx_description
1 polymer ?
#
loop_
_entity_poly.entity_id
_entity_poly.type
_entity_poly.pdbx_seq_one_letter_code
_entity_poly.pdbx_strand_id
1 'polypeptide(L)'
;MLRYLTTRLLYTIPVLWLVVSVVFLLIHLVPGDPIQQMLGEGATASDIQSLRHAYGLDVPIGRQYVNYWKGVLHGDLGRSLRLDQPVTRIIAQRYPWTLQLTLAAMIVALLISIPAGVRSARRRNRWDDRALSFVSLLGLSFPNFALGPILILFFAIQLALLPVSGAGTVAHLILPAITLGGSLAAILTRMVRTAMLEELSQDYIRTARAKGLSENVVVYKHALRNALVPVLTVVGLQFGALLAGAIVTETIFSWPGIGRLTISAISSRDYYLVQGCILTIGLTYVVVNFLTDFFYSLANPRIRQ
;
A
#
# COMPACT_ATOMS: atom_id res chain seq x y z
N MET A 1 27.61 1.31 -6.43
CA MET A 1 26.36 2.01 -6.07
C MET A 1 25.71 2.69 -7.28
N LEU A 2 26.41 3.57 -8.00
CA LEU A 2 25.85 4.27 -9.17
C LEU A 2 25.37 3.28 -10.25
N ARG A 3 26.18 2.29 -10.60
CA ARG A 3 25.81 1.23 -11.57
C ARG A 3 24.56 0.43 -11.16
N TYR A 4 24.42 0.10 -9.87
CA TYR A 4 23.22 -0.58 -9.36
C TYR A 4 21.97 0.28 -9.52
N LEU A 5 22.04 1.56 -9.12
CA LEU A 5 20.92 2.51 -9.24
C LEU A 5 20.55 2.79 -10.69
N THR A 6 21.55 2.96 -11.60
CA THR A 6 21.27 3.16 -13.02
C THR A 6 20.61 1.92 -13.64
N THR A 7 21.07 0.72 -13.28
CA THR A 7 20.44 -0.53 -13.75
C THR A 7 18.99 -0.65 -13.26
N ARG A 8 18.74 -0.35 -11.99
CA ARG A 8 17.36 -0.34 -11.44
C ARG A 8 16.48 0.70 -12.11
N LEU A 9 17.00 1.91 -12.33
CA LEU A 9 16.27 2.95 -13.05
C LEU A 9 15.90 2.51 -14.48
N LEU A 10 16.84 1.87 -15.19
CA LEU A 10 16.59 1.33 -16.53
C LEU A 10 15.50 0.26 -16.54
N TYR A 11 15.47 -0.64 -15.54
CA TYR A 11 14.37 -1.62 -15.42
C TYR A 11 13.04 -0.99 -15.01
N THR A 12 13.04 0.15 -14.36
CA THR A 12 11.82 0.87 -13.98
C THR A 12 11.10 1.45 -15.20
N ILE A 13 11.83 1.88 -16.23
CA ILE A 13 11.25 2.47 -17.43
C ILE A 13 10.28 1.53 -18.16
N PRO A 14 10.65 0.27 -18.50
CA PRO A 14 9.70 -0.67 -19.11
C PRO A 14 8.47 -0.96 -18.24
N VAL A 15 8.65 -1.01 -16.92
CA VAL A 15 7.53 -1.21 -15.97
C VAL A 15 6.58 -0.03 -16.00
N LEU A 16 7.09 1.20 -15.97
CA LEU A 16 6.28 2.41 -16.10
C LEU A 16 5.53 2.46 -17.43
N TRP A 17 6.24 2.14 -18.53
CA TRP A 17 5.62 2.06 -19.84
C TRP A 17 4.48 1.05 -19.89
N LEU A 18 4.70 -0.13 -19.31
CA LEU A 18 3.70 -1.20 -19.24
C LEU A 18 2.49 -0.78 -18.40
N VAL A 19 2.73 -0.19 -17.21
CA VAL A 19 1.64 0.30 -16.32
C VAL A 19 0.78 1.32 -17.05
N VAL A 20 1.38 2.35 -17.67
CA VAL A 20 0.67 3.40 -18.40
C VAL A 20 -0.11 2.80 -19.58
N SER A 21 0.49 1.85 -20.33
CA SER A 21 -0.15 1.21 -21.48
C SER A 21 -1.33 0.32 -21.07
N VAL A 22 -1.19 -0.48 -20.02
CA VAL A 22 -2.28 -1.31 -19.48
C VAL A 22 -3.43 -0.44 -18.99
N VAL A 23 -3.12 0.64 -18.26
CA VAL A 23 -4.14 1.58 -17.77
C VAL A 23 -4.87 2.26 -18.94
N PHE A 24 -4.17 2.63 -20.01
CA PHE A 24 -4.81 3.13 -21.22
C PHE A 24 -5.77 2.10 -21.83
N LEU A 25 -5.35 0.84 -21.93
CA LEU A 25 -6.15 -0.22 -22.53
C LEU A 25 -7.41 -0.55 -21.72
N LEU A 26 -7.43 -0.29 -20.40
CA LEU A 26 -8.59 -0.58 -19.55
C LEU A 26 -9.89 0.05 -20.07
N ILE A 27 -9.86 1.28 -20.59
CA ILE A 27 -11.06 1.92 -21.18
C ILE A 27 -11.55 1.15 -22.41
N HIS A 28 -10.64 0.62 -23.21
CA HIS A 28 -10.96 -0.04 -24.48
C HIS A 28 -11.36 -1.52 -24.29
N LEU A 29 -11.04 -2.11 -23.12
CA LEU A 29 -11.40 -3.49 -22.79
C LEU A 29 -12.76 -3.60 -22.09
N VAL A 30 -13.26 -2.52 -21.51
CA VAL A 30 -14.58 -2.53 -20.85
C VAL A 30 -15.68 -2.51 -21.95
N PRO A 31 -16.57 -3.53 -21.98
CA PRO A 31 -17.64 -3.58 -22.96
C PRO A 31 -18.65 -2.45 -22.76
N GLY A 32 -19.02 -1.78 -23.86
CA GLY A 32 -19.97 -0.66 -23.91
C GLY A 32 -19.32 0.68 -24.26
N ASP A 33 -20.13 1.59 -24.80
CA ASP A 33 -19.67 2.95 -25.12
C ASP A 33 -19.73 3.82 -23.85
N PRO A 34 -18.58 4.32 -23.35
CA PRO A 34 -18.56 5.15 -22.15
C PRO A 34 -19.45 6.39 -22.26
N ILE A 35 -19.56 6.98 -23.45
CA ILE A 35 -20.36 8.18 -23.68
C ILE A 35 -21.86 7.88 -23.64
N GLN A 36 -22.30 6.80 -24.28
CA GLN A 36 -23.71 6.38 -24.21
C GLN A 36 -24.14 6.07 -22.77
N GLN A 37 -23.26 5.44 -22.02
CA GLN A 37 -23.54 5.10 -20.62
C GLN A 37 -23.60 6.31 -19.69
N MET A 38 -22.85 7.39 -20.01
CA MET A 38 -22.92 8.65 -19.29
C MET A 38 -24.23 9.41 -19.51
N LEU A 39 -24.62 9.52 -20.77
CA LEU A 39 -25.76 10.33 -21.18
C LEU A 39 -27.10 9.63 -20.88
N GLY A 40 -27.11 8.30 -20.73
CA GLY A 40 -28.31 7.50 -20.51
C GLY A 40 -29.14 7.31 -21.78
N GLU A 41 -30.31 6.67 -21.63
CA GLU A 41 -31.18 6.28 -22.77
C GLU A 41 -31.85 7.44 -23.50
N GLY A 42 -31.78 8.66 -22.95
CA GLY A 42 -32.42 9.86 -23.54
C GLY A 42 -31.49 10.72 -24.40
N ALA A 43 -30.23 10.31 -24.59
CA ALA A 43 -29.25 11.12 -25.33
C ALA A 43 -29.52 11.14 -26.84
N THR A 44 -29.41 12.32 -27.44
CA THR A 44 -29.47 12.44 -28.90
C THR A 44 -28.14 12.01 -29.53
N ALA A 45 -28.18 11.59 -30.83
CA ALA A 45 -26.96 11.22 -31.53
C ALA A 45 -25.97 12.40 -31.61
N SER A 46 -26.46 13.64 -31.67
CA SER A 46 -25.62 14.84 -31.64
C SER A 46 -24.89 15.05 -30.32
N ASP A 47 -25.55 14.77 -29.16
CA ASP A 47 -24.96 14.87 -27.86
C ASP A 47 -23.82 13.86 -27.68
N ILE A 48 -24.08 12.61 -28.12
CA ILE A 48 -23.08 11.54 -28.10
C ILE A 48 -21.86 11.91 -28.93
N GLN A 49 -22.07 12.47 -30.15
CA GLN A 49 -20.98 12.83 -31.07
C GLN A 49 -20.17 14.03 -30.53
N SER A 50 -20.85 15.05 -30.02
CA SER A 50 -20.18 16.24 -29.46
C SER A 50 -19.33 15.87 -28.24
N LEU A 51 -19.85 15.02 -27.36
CA LEU A 51 -19.11 14.56 -26.18
C LEU A 51 -17.94 13.65 -26.58
N ARG A 52 -18.14 12.76 -27.56
CA ARG A 52 -17.05 11.90 -28.08
C ARG A 52 -15.91 12.72 -28.66
N HIS A 53 -16.23 13.81 -29.38
CA HIS A 53 -15.23 14.77 -29.87
C HIS A 53 -14.53 15.53 -28.75
N ALA A 54 -15.28 16.02 -27.76
CA ALA A 54 -14.73 16.75 -26.62
C ALA A 54 -13.74 15.92 -25.79
N TYR A 55 -13.96 14.60 -25.71
CA TYR A 55 -13.06 13.67 -25.03
C TYR A 55 -12.03 12.99 -25.94
N GLY A 56 -11.97 13.37 -27.24
CA GLY A 56 -11.01 12.82 -28.19
C GLY A 56 -11.15 11.31 -28.43
N LEU A 57 -12.34 10.76 -28.25
CA LEU A 57 -12.63 9.35 -28.48
C LEU A 57 -13.02 9.05 -29.94
N ASP A 58 -13.11 10.07 -30.77
CA ASP A 58 -13.40 10.01 -32.23
C ASP A 58 -12.14 9.81 -33.06
N VAL A 59 -10.94 9.98 -32.49
CA VAL A 59 -9.69 9.78 -33.24
C VAL A 59 -9.20 8.33 -33.10
N PRO A 60 -8.36 7.86 -34.09
CA PRO A 60 -7.80 6.51 -34.08
C PRO A 60 -7.09 6.19 -32.77
N ILE A 61 -7.20 4.95 -32.26
CA ILE A 61 -6.68 4.49 -30.98
C ILE A 61 -5.19 4.79 -30.78
N GLY A 62 -4.39 4.72 -31.87
CA GLY A 62 -2.97 5.07 -31.81
C GLY A 62 -2.73 6.54 -31.48
N ARG A 63 -3.58 7.46 -31.98
CA ARG A 63 -3.51 8.89 -31.61
C ARG A 63 -3.98 9.12 -30.17
N GLN A 64 -5.04 8.42 -29.74
CA GLN A 64 -5.49 8.46 -28.35
C GLN A 64 -4.37 8.03 -27.39
N TYR A 65 -3.65 6.94 -27.73
CA TYR A 65 -2.51 6.46 -26.93
C TYR A 65 -1.37 7.49 -26.85
N VAL A 66 -0.99 8.09 -27.97
CA VAL A 66 0.04 9.14 -27.99
C VAL A 66 -0.40 10.37 -27.18
N ASN A 67 -1.66 10.79 -27.33
CA ASN A 67 -2.22 11.91 -26.57
C ASN A 67 -2.27 11.62 -25.05
N TYR A 68 -2.66 10.39 -24.68
CA TYR A 68 -2.65 9.95 -23.30
C TYR A 68 -1.24 9.99 -22.70
N TRP A 69 -0.22 9.50 -23.41
CA TRP A 69 1.17 9.60 -22.99
C TRP A 69 1.64 11.04 -22.82
N LYS A 70 1.29 11.91 -23.78
CA LYS A 70 1.60 13.35 -23.66
C LYS A 70 0.94 13.94 -22.41
N GLY A 71 -0.32 13.63 -22.16
CA GLY A 71 -1.04 14.05 -20.95
C GLY A 71 -0.33 13.59 -19.68
N VAL A 72 -0.03 12.30 -19.57
CA VAL A 72 0.66 11.72 -18.41
C VAL A 72 2.01 12.40 -18.14
N LEU A 73 2.80 12.65 -19.19
CA LEU A 73 4.11 13.31 -19.08
C LEU A 73 4.01 14.78 -18.65
N HIS A 74 2.89 15.46 -18.93
CA HIS A 74 2.63 16.84 -18.52
C HIS A 74 1.81 16.92 -17.20
N GLY A 75 1.47 15.76 -16.61
CA GLY A 75 0.64 15.71 -15.39
C GLY A 75 -0.84 16.00 -15.65
N ASP A 76 -1.29 15.94 -16.90
CA ASP A 76 -2.70 16.04 -17.26
C ASP A 76 -3.28 14.63 -17.45
N LEU A 77 -4.15 14.23 -16.54
CA LEU A 77 -4.85 12.94 -16.55
C LEU A 77 -6.29 13.07 -17.08
N GLY A 78 -6.60 14.20 -17.72
CA GLY A 78 -7.93 14.52 -18.22
C GLY A 78 -8.89 15.02 -17.15
N ARG A 79 -10.18 15.05 -17.47
CA ARG A 79 -11.26 15.52 -16.59
C ARG A 79 -12.18 14.38 -16.23
N SER A 80 -12.61 14.35 -14.97
CA SER A 80 -13.64 13.45 -14.49
C SER A 80 -14.94 13.72 -15.25
N LEU A 81 -15.51 12.68 -15.82
CA LEU A 81 -16.75 12.75 -16.59
C LEU A 81 -17.94 13.14 -15.71
N ARG A 82 -17.92 12.80 -14.44
CA ARG A 82 -19.04 12.99 -13.52
C ARG A 82 -18.90 14.22 -12.62
N LEU A 83 -17.67 14.53 -12.19
CA LEU A 83 -17.39 15.64 -11.29
C LEU A 83 -17.02 16.93 -12.02
N ASP A 84 -16.78 16.84 -13.35
CA ASP A 84 -16.33 17.94 -14.22
C ASP A 84 -15.12 18.72 -13.64
N GLN A 85 -14.21 17.99 -12.99
CA GLN A 85 -12.97 18.52 -12.42
C GLN A 85 -11.75 17.81 -13.00
N PRO A 86 -10.58 18.47 -13.03
CA PRO A 86 -9.34 17.80 -13.41
C PRO A 86 -9.07 16.59 -12.50
N VAL A 87 -8.79 15.43 -13.09
CA VAL A 87 -8.54 14.17 -12.36
C VAL A 87 -7.37 14.32 -11.40
N THR A 88 -6.31 15.03 -11.81
CA THR A 88 -5.14 15.33 -10.97
C THR A 88 -5.51 16.05 -9.68
N ARG A 89 -6.45 17.02 -9.74
CA ARG A 89 -6.92 17.77 -8.57
C ARG A 89 -7.69 16.85 -7.60
N ILE A 90 -8.58 16.01 -8.13
CA ILE A 90 -9.37 15.08 -7.30
C ILE A 90 -8.42 14.10 -6.59
N ILE A 91 -7.46 13.56 -7.33
CA ILE A 91 -6.46 12.63 -6.78
C ILE A 91 -5.60 13.33 -5.71
N ALA A 92 -5.10 14.53 -5.98
CA ALA A 92 -4.27 15.28 -5.03
C ALA A 92 -4.98 15.53 -3.68
N GLN A 93 -6.31 15.67 -3.68
CA GLN A 93 -7.11 15.82 -2.46
C GLN A 93 -7.28 14.50 -1.69
N ARG A 94 -7.23 13.35 -2.38
CA ARG A 94 -7.51 12.02 -1.81
C ARG A 94 -6.25 11.24 -1.46
N TYR A 95 -5.19 11.42 -2.23
CA TYR A 95 -3.94 10.69 -2.08
C TYR A 95 -3.28 10.82 -0.69
N PRO A 96 -3.23 12.00 -0.04
CA PRO A 96 -2.66 12.13 1.29
C PRO A 96 -3.35 11.25 2.34
N TRP A 97 -4.66 11.04 2.22
CA TRP A 97 -5.42 10.19 3.13
C TRP A 97 -5.00 8.71 3.03
N THR A 98 -4.80 8.21 1.82
CA THR A 98 -4.29 6.83 1.62
C THR A 98 -2.87 6.69 2.17
N LEU A 99 -1.99 7.67 1.93
CA LEU A 99 -0.63 7.64 2.49
C LEU A 99 -0.66 7.67 4.02
N GLN A 100 -1.49 8.52 4.61
CA GLN A 100 -1.65 8.60 6.07
C GLN A 100 -2.09 7.25 6.65
N LEU A 101 -3.11 6.62 6.06
CA LEU A 101 -3.59 5.31 6.50
C LEU A 101 -2.50 4.23 6.36
N THR A 102 -1.82 4.18 5.23
CA THR A 102 -0.78 3.20 4.94
C THR A 102 0.41 3.34 5.90
N LEU A 103 0.86 4.58 6.14
CA LEU A 103 1.93 4.86 7.11
C LEU A 103 1.50 4.52 8.54
N ALA A 104 0.28 4.86 8.94
CA ALA A 104 -0.24 4.51 10.26
C ALA A 104 -0.33 2.98 10.44
N ALA A 105 -0.83 2.26 9.44
CA ALA A 105 -0.88 0.80 9.44
C ALA A 105 0.53 0.17 9.55
N MET A 106 1.51 0.73 8.85
CA MET A 106 2.91 0.30 8.93
C MET A 106 3.47 0.53 10.34
N ILE A 107 3.24 1.70 10.92
CA ILE A 107 3.67 2.01 12.30
C ILE A 107 3.03 1.05 13.30
N VAL A 108 1.73 0.81 13.21
CA VAL A 108 1.02 -0.16 14.06
C VAL A 108 1.62 -1.55 13.91
N ALA A 109 1.86 -1.99 12.67
CA ALA A 109 2.47 -3.30 12.41
C ALA A 109 3.86 -3.43 13.05
N LEU A 110 4.71 -2.42 12.97
CA LEU A 110 6.04 -2.41 13.57
C LEU A 110 5.98 -2.35 15.10
N LEU A 111 5.09 -1.52 15.67
CA LEU A 111 4.90 -1.41 17.13
C LEU A 111 4.43 -2.73 17.75
N ILE A 112 3.67 -3.54 17.03
CA ILE A 112 3.22 -4.85 17.48
C ILE A 112 4.30 -5.91 17.22
N SER A 113 4.84 -5.96 16.00
CA SER A 113 5.67 -7.07 15.55
C SER A 113 7.06 -7.11 16.20
N ILE A 114 7.70 -5.94 16.41
CA ILE A 114 9.04 -5.90 16.99
C ILE A 114 9.04 -6.42 18.42
N PRO A 115 8.24 -5.89 19.37
CA PRO A 115 8.20 -6.41 20.73
C PRO A 115 7.76 -7.88 20.81
N ALA A 116 6.73 -8.25 20.01
CA ALA A 116 6.21 -9.63 19.99
C ALA A 116 7.26 -10.61 19.47
N GLY A 117 7.93 -10.31 18.34
CA GLY A 117 8.97 -11.16 17.76
C GLY A 117 10.20 -11.30 18.68
N VAL A 118 10.67 -10.19 19.28
CA VAL A 118 11.79 -10.23 20.23
C VAL A 118 11.44 -11.05 21.46
N ARG A 119 10.22 -10.87 22.04
CA ARG A 119 9.76 -11.65 23.20
C ARG A 119 9.68 -13.13 22.86
N SER A 120 9.12 -13.48 21.70
CA SER A 120 8.99 -14.84 21.20
C SER A 120 10.37 -15.50 21.03
N ALA A 121 11.36 -14.81 20.44
CA ALA A 121 12.72 -15.31 20.28
C ALA A 121 13.46 -15.52 21.62
N ARG A 122 13.35 -14.55 22.54
CA ARG A 122 13.97 -14.65 23.88
C ARG A 122 13.44 -15.83 24.71
N ARG A 123 12.16 -16.17 24.53
CA ARG A 123 11.47 -17.21 25.29
C ARG A 123 11.13 -18.42 24.42
N ARG A 124 12.06 -18.78 23.52
CA ARG A 124 11.92 -19.90 22.60
C ARG A 124 11.37 -21.15 23.29
N ASN A 125 10.38 -21.79 22.66
CA ASN A 125 9.71 -23.01 23.10
C ASN A 125 8.90 -22.89 24.42
N ARG A 126 8.80 -21.70 25.03
CA ARG A 126 7.92 -21.46 26.19
C ARG A 126 6.49 -21.18 25.73
N TRP A 127 5.58 -21.09 26.68
CA TRP A 127 4.16 -20.90 26.40
C TRP A 127 3.88 -19.57 25.68
N ASP A 128 4.58 -18.49 26.04
CA ASP A 128 4.43 -17.18 25.41
C ASP A 128 4.94 -17.17 23.94
N ASP A 129 6.00 -17.92 23.62
CA ASP A 129 6.43 -18.14 22.23
C ASP A 129 5.36 -18.89 21.43
N ARG A 130 4.78 -19.94 22.00
CA ARG A 130 3.69 -20.70 21.35
C ARG A 130 2.44 -19.85 21.17
N ALA A 131 2.05 -19.07 22.19
CA ALA A 131 0.90 -18.19 22.12
C ALA A 131 1.07 -17.09 21.05
N LEU A 132 2.22 -16.40 21.01
CA LEU A 132 2.50 -15.37 20.02
C LEU A 132 2.58 -15.95 18.60
N SER A 133 3.15 -17.15 18.45
CA SER A 133 3.19 -17.84 17.16
C SER A 133 1.79 -18.25 16.70
N PHE A 134 0.94 -18.73 17.61
CA PHE A 134 -0.45 -19.07 17.33
C PHE A 134 -1.28 -17.83 16.94
N VAL A 135 -1.17 -16.74 17.69
CA VAL A 135 -1.84 -15.46 17.35
C VAL A 135 -1.37 -14.93 15.99
N SER A 136 -0.06 -15.02 15.70
CA SER A 136 0.46 -14.63 14.38
C SER A 136 -0.10 -15.52 13.26
N LEU A 137 -0.26 -16.82 13.50
CA LEU A 137 -0.88 -17.73 12.52
C LEU A 137 -2.35 -17.39 12.28
N LEU A 138 -3.10 -17.12 13.34
CA LEU A 138 -4.48 -16.65 13.23
C LEU A 138 -4.58 -15.34 12.45
N GLY A 139 -3.68 -14.36 12.75
CA GLY A 139 -3.63 -13.08 12.02
C GLY A 139 -3.34 -13.22 10.52
N LEU A 140 -2.59 -14.25 10.13
CA LEU A 140 -2.35 -14.56 8.71
C LEU A 140 -3.55 -15.24 8.04
N SER A 141 -4.27 -16.07 8.79
CA SER A 141 -5.41 -16.83 8.29
C SER A 141 -6.69 -15.95 8.20
N PHE A 142 -6.72 -14.85 8.92
CA PHE A 142 -7.89 -13.97 8.99
C PHE A 142 -7.86 -12.94 7.85
N PRO A 143 -8.89 -12.90 7.00
CA PRO A 143 -8.96 -11.89 5.94
C PRO A 143 -9.08 -10.48 6.51
N ASN A 144 -8.29 -9.52 5.98
CA ASN A 144 -8.31 -8.12 6.46
C ASN A 144 -9.72 -7.50 6.44
N PHE A 145 -10.52 -7.84 5.43
CA PHE A 145 -11.89 -7.31 5.32
C PHE A 145 -12.83 -7.80 6.43
N ALA A 146 -12.55 -8.93 7.05
CA ALA A 146 -13.36 -9.45 8.16
C ALA A 146 -12.97 -8.83 9.50
N LEU A 147 -11.70 -8.46 9.68
CA LEU A 147 -11.21 -7.84 10.92
C LEU A 147 -11.83 -6.45 11.13
N GLY A 148 -11.99 -5.65 10.07
CA GLY A 148 -12.56 -4.31 10.16
C GLY A 148 -13.94 -4.27 10.81
N PRO A 149 -14.95 -4.97 10.29
CA PRO A 149 -16.29 -5.04 10.88
C PRO A 149 -16.31 -5.56 12.33
N ILE A 150 -15.44 -6.53 12.68
CA ILE A 150 -15.33 -7.05 14.04
C ILE A 150 -14.81 -5.96 14.99
N LEU A 151 -13.78 -5.21 14.59
CA LEU A 151 -13.26 -4.10 15.39
C LEU A 151 -14.29 -2.97 15.54
N ILE A 152 -15.03 -2.66 14.50
CA ILE A 152 -16.15 -1.69 14.55
C ILE A 152 -17.19 -2.16 15.56
N LEU A 153 -17.65 -3.41 15.44
CA LEU A 153 -18.66 -3.96 16.33
C LEU A 153 -18.23 -3.86 17.79
N PHE A 154 -17.00 -4.24 18.10
CA PHE A 154 -16.51 -4.29 19.47
C PHE A 154 -16.14 -2.90 20.02
N PHE A 155 -15.27 -2.16 19.33
CA PHE A 155 -14.73 -0.89 19.85
C PHE A 155 -15.62 0.32 19.60
N ALA A 156 -16.36 0.33 18.49
CA ALA A 156 -17.18 1.49 18.14
C ALA A 156 -18.63 1.35 18.59
N ILE A 157 -19.24 0.15 18.46
CA ILE A 157 -20.65 -0.05 18.79
C ILE A 157 -20.82 -0.51 20.25
N GLN A 158 -20.15 -1.60 20.68
CA GLN A 158 -20.34 -2.12 22.03
C GLN A 158 -19.70 -1.28 23.11
N LEU A 159 -18.43 -0.87 22.91
CA LEU A 159 -17.69 -0.08 23.89
C LEU A 159 -17.85 1.43 23.69
N ALA A 160 -18.33 1.90 22.53
CA ALA A 160 -18.46 3.31 22.16
C ALA A 160 -17.18 4.16 22.39
N LEU A 161 -16.00 3.54 22.24
CA LEU A 161 -14.71 4.20 22.48
C LEU A 161 -14.14 4.90 21.26
N LEU A 162 -14.44 4.40 20.07
CA LEU A 162 -13.87 4.87 18.80
C LEU A 162 -14.98 5.10 17.77
N PRO A 163 -14.77 5.99 16.80
CA PRO A 163 -15.77 6.24 15.75
C PRO A 163 -15.89 5.05 14.80
N VAL A 164 -17.10 4.82 14.30
CA VAL A 164 -17.41 3.74 13.35
C VAL A 164 -16.73 3.97 12.00
N SER A 165 -16.76 5.22 11.49
CA SER A 165 -16.30 5.55 10.14
C SER A 165 -16.00 7.04 10.01
N GLY A 166 -15.41 7.44 8.88
CA GLY A 166 -15.09 8.83 8.58
C GLY A 166 -13.60 9.13 8.73
N ALA A 167 -13.27 10.42 8.74
CA ALA A 167 -11.89 10.91 8.86
C ALA A 167 -11.89 12.28 9.58
N GLY A 168 -10.69 12.79 9.93
CA GLY A 168 -10.51 14.14 10.49
C GLY A 168 -9.85 14.17 11.86
N THR A 169 -9.91 13.10 12.66
CA THR A 169 -9.22 13.01 13.94
C THR A 169 -8.38 11.72 14.02
N VAL A 170 -7.44 11.70 14.96
CA VAL A 170 -6.61 10.50 15.22
C VAL A 170 -7.48 9.29 15.60
N ALA A 171 -8.60 9.50 16.30
CA ALA A 171 -9.50 8.42 16.67
C ALA A 171 -10.07 7.67 15.45
N HIS A 172 -10.39 8.37 14.36
CA HIS A 172 -10.86 7.76 13.11
C HIS A 172 -9.79 6.92 12.41
N LEU A 173 -8.50 7.15 12.69
CA LEU A 173 -7.38 6.44 12.06
C LEU A 173 -7.06 5.11 12.77
N ILE A 174 -7.40 4.97 14.06
CA ILE A 174 -6.98 3.83 14.90
C ILE A 174 -7.49 2.49 14.35
N LEU A 175 -8.82 2.35 14.20
CA LEU A 175 -9.41 1.09 13.73
C LEU A 175 -8.99 0.72 12.31
N PRO A 176 -9.01 1.65 11.32
CA PRO A 176 -8.50 1.37 9.99
C PRO A 176 -7.02 0.96 9.99
N ALA A 177 -6.17 1.64 10.78
CA ALA A 177 -4.74 1.33 10.84
C ALA A 177 -4.47 -0.05 11.46
N ILE A 178 -5.21 -0.44 12.51
CA ILE A 178 -5.13 -1.78 13.12
C ILE A 178 -5.64 -2.85 12.13
N THR A 179 -6.74 -2.57 11.43
CA THR A 179 -7.31 -3.48 10.43
C THR A 179 -6.31 -3.76 9.31
N LEU A 180 -5.75 -2.71 8.72
CA LEU A 180 -4.82 -2.83 7.61
C LEU A 180 -3.45 -3.37 8.05
N GLY A 181 -2.95 -2.92 9.21
CA GLY A 181 -1.65 -3.31 9.75
C GLY A 181 -1.62 -4.67 10.45
N GLY A 182 -2.78 -5.24 10.82
CA GLY A 182 -2.85 -6.47 11.63
C GLY A 182 -2.23 -7.69 10.96
N SER A 183 -2.55 -7.96 9.70
CA SER A 183 -1.94 -9.05 8.93
C SER A 183 -0.45 -8.84 8.69
N LEU A 184 -0.04 -7.60 8.42
CA LEU A 184 1.37 -7.27 8.32
C LEU A 184 2.11 -7.47 9.65
N ALA A 185 1.50 -7.10 10.77
CA ALA A 185 2.06 -7.35 12.10
C ALA A 185 2.32 -8.85 12.33
N ALA A 186 1.42 -9.71 11.89
CA ALA A 186 1.56 -11.16 11.98
C ALA A 186 2.76 -11.70 11.16
N ILE A 187 2.91 -11.23 9.91
CA ILE A 187 4.04 -11.57 9.03
C ILE A 187 5.36 -11.12 9.68
N LEU A 188 5.43 -9.84 10.05
CA LEU A 188 6.64 -9.25 10.62
C LEU A 188 7.01 -9.86 11.97
N THR A 189 6.04 -10.23 12.82
CA THR A 189 6.32 -10.90 14.10
C THR A 189 7.09 -12.20 13.90
N ARG A 190 6.67 -13.03 12.96
CA ARG A 190 7.37 -14.28 12.63
C ARG A 190 8.75 -14.01 12.06
N MET A 191 8.87 -13.01 11.20
CA MET A 191 10.15 -12.65 10.60
C MET A 191 11.14 -12.11 11.65
N VAL A 192 10.71 -11.18 12.51
CA VAL A 192 11.53 -10.67 13.61
C VAL A 192 11.96 -11.81 14.53
N ARG A 193 11.04 -12.73 14.87
CA ARG A 193 11.37 -13.92 15.67
C ARG A 193 12.48 -14.75 15.02
N THR A 194 12.36 -15.07 13.74
CA THR A 194 13.34 -15.89 13.01
C THR A 194 14.70 -15.18 12.96
N ALA A 195 14.73 -13.94 12.52
CA ALA A 195 15.95 -13.15 12.44
C ALA A 195 16.62 -12.99 13.83
N MET A 196 15.84 -12.77 14.89
CA MET A 196 16.36 -12.71 16.26
C MET A 196 16.96 -14.04 16.72
N LEU A 197 16.35 -15.17 16.39
CA LEU A 197 16.90 -16.50 16.74
C LEU A 197 18.23 -16.77 16.05
N GLU A 198 18.34 -16.38 14.78
CA GLU A 198 19.59 -16.49 14.02
C GLU A 198 20.68 -15.61 14.63
N GLU A 199 20.38 -14.35 14.91
CA GLU A 199 21.36 -13.42 15.49
C GLU A 199 21.77 -13.82 16.92
N LEU A 200 20.85 -14.27 17.76
CA LEU A 200 21.14 -14.70 19.13
C LEU A 200 22.05 -15.94 19.20
N SER A 201 22.18 -16.70 18.11
CA SER A 201 23.07 -17.86 18.01
C SER A 201 24.50 -17.54 17.56
N GLN A 202 24.76 -16.29 17.13
CA GLN A 202 26.08 -15.88 16.59
C GLN A 202 27.17 -15.74 17.66
N ASP A 203 28.43 -15.95 17.26
CA ASP A 203 29.58 -15.91 18.17
C ASP A 203 29.82 -14.52 18.78
N TYR A 204 29.50 -13.43 18.08
CA TYR A 204 29.63 -12.09 18.66
C TYR A 204 28.68 -11.88 19.84
N ILE A 205 27.52 -12.56 19.86
CA ILE A 205 26.58 -12.55 20.98
C ILE A 205 27.16 -13.33 22.18
N ARG A 206 27.81 -14.49 21.92
CA ARG A 206 28.51 -15.23 22.98
C ARG A 206 29.63 -14.38 23.59
N THR A 207 30.40 -13.67 22.75
CA THR A 207 31.44 -12.75 23.18
C THR A 207 30.87 -11.60 24.02
N ALA A 208 29.73 -11.03 23.62
CA ALA A 208 29.08 -9.97 24.38
C ALA A 208 28.65 -10.42 25.78
N ARG A 209 28.10 -11.64 25.88
CA ARG A 209 27.74 -12.27 27.17
C ARG A 209 28.99 -12.57 28.03
N ALA A 210 30.06 -13.09 27.41
CA ALA A 210 31.33 -13.36 28.11
C ALA A 210 31.99 -12.09 28.68
N LYS A 211 31.75 -10.92 28.04
CA LYS A 211 32.18 -9.60 28.55
C LYS A 211 31.29 -9.06 29.69
N GLY A 212 30.30 -9.83 30.17
CA GLY A 212 29.44 -9.44 31.30
C GLY A 212 28.35 -8.43 30.94
N LEU A 213 28.02 -8.22 29.67
CA LEU A 213 26.94 -7.34 29.27
C LEU A 213 25.58 -7.90 29.71
N SER A 214 24.71 -7.03 30.20
CA SER A 214 23.34 -7.44 30.60
C SER A 214 22.56 -7.97 29.41
N GLU A 215 21.69 -8.96 29.62
CA GLU A 215 20.91 -9.62 28.54
C GLU A 215 20.04 -8.63 27.76
N ASN A 216 19.55 -7.56 28.37
CA ASN A 216 18.81 -6.51 27.68
C ASN A 216 19.70 -5.77 26.67
N VAL A 217 20.95 -5.46 27.03
CA VAL A 217 21.91 -4.82 26.11
C VAL A 217 22.26 -5.77 24.97
N VAL A 218 22.50 -7.05 25.26
CA VAL A 218 22.78 -8.09 24.26
C VAL A 218 21.63 -8.18 23.26
N VAL A 219 20.39 -8.28 23.74
CA VAL A 219 19.20 -8.45 22.89
C VAL A 219 18.88 -7.19 22.09
N TYR A 220 18.69 -6.05 22.76
CA TYR A 220 18.16 -4.86 22.10
C TYR A 220 19.21 -4.04 21.36
N LYS A 221 20.45 -3.97 21.87
CA LYS A 221 21.52 -3.18 21.24
C LYS A 221 22.34 -3.97 20.23
N HIS A 222 22.59 -5.26 20.48
CA HIS A 222 23.45 -6.08 19.61
C HIS A 222 22.63 -6.95 18.65
N ALA A 223 21.76 -7.83 19.14
CA ALA A 223 21.02 -8.75 18.29
C ALA A 223 19.93 -8.05 17.43
N LEU A 224 19.06 -7.25 18.05
CA LEU A 224 17.93 -6.62 17.38
C LEU A 224 18.40 -5.69 16.23
N ARG A 225 19.47 -4.93 16.44
CA ARG A 225 20.02 -4.04 15.41
C ARG A 225 20.32 -4.79 14.10
N ASN A 226 20.90 -5.96 14.19
CA ASN A 226 21.25 -6.78 13.03
C ASN A 226 20.03 -7.53 12.49
N ALA A 227 19.20 -8.06 13.39
CA ALA A 227 17.96 -8.75 13.03
C ALA A 227 16.95 -7.85 12.28
N LEU A 228 16.99 -6.53 12.48
CA LEU A 228 16.12 -5.60 11.76
C LEU A 228 16.52 -5.38 10.29
N VAL A 229 17.72 -5.69 9.86
CA VAL A 229 18.17 -5.49 8.46
C VAL A 229 17.28 -6.24 7.47
N PRO A 230 17.06 -7.58 7.58
CA PRO A 230 16.15 -8.29 6.71
C PRO A 230 14.67 -7.85 6.90
N VAL A 231 14.28 -7.43 8.11
CA VAL A 231 12.93 -6.96 8.39
C VAL A 231 12.61 -5.68 7.63
N LEU A 232 13.54 -4.71 7.60
CA LEU A 232 13.37 -3.44 6.87
C LEU A 232 13.16 -3.66 5.37
N THR A 233 13.81 -4.66 4.79
CA THR A 233 13.60 -5.02 3.37
C THR A 233 12.18 -5.47 3.11
N VAL A 234 11.64 -6.35 3.97
CA VAL A 234 10.26 -6.83 3.83
C VAL A 234 9.25 -5.72 4.12
N VAL A 235 9.52 -4.85 5.08
CA VAL A 235 8.68 -3.66 5.35
C VAL A 235 8.51 -2.81 4.10
N GLY A 236 9.59 -2.54 3.37
CA GLY A 236 9.52 -1.79 2.11
C GLY A 236 8.68 -2.49 1.03
N LEU A 237 8.89 -3.79 0.83
CA LEU A 237 8.10 -4.58 -0.13
C LEU A 237 6.62 -4.64 0.26
N GLN A 238 6.31 -4.74 1.54
CA GLN A 238 4.94 -4.81 2.05
C GLN A 238 4.20 -3.47 1.99
N PHE A 239 4.88 -2.36 1.82
CA PHE A 239 4.22 -1.07 1.62
C PHE A 239 3.31 -1.08 0.39
N GLY A 240 3.76 -1.69 -0.72
CA GLY A 240 2.93 -1.86 -1.91
C GLY A 240 1.70 -2.74 -1.66
N ALA A 241 1.85 -3.83 -0.89
CA ALA A 241 0.73 -4.68 -0.50
C ALA A 241 -0.27 -3.95 0.40
N LEU A 242 0.20 -3.07 1.30
CA LEU A 242 -0.66 -2.22 2.11
C LEU A 242 -1.46 -1.23 1.26
N LEU A 243 -0.85 -0.63 0.23
CA LEU A 243 -1.58 0.27 -0.70
C LEU A 243 -2.73 -0.46 -1.41
N ALA A 244 -2.50 -1.70 -1.85
CA ALA A 244 -3.55 -2.52 -2.45
C ALA A 244 -4.64 -2.90 -1.43
N GLY A 245 -4.25 -3.28 -0.21
CA GLY A 245 -5.17 -3.60 0.88
C GLY A 245 -5.93 -2.40 1.42
N ALA A 246 -5.41 -1.19 1.25
CA ALA A 246 -6.05 0.05 1.67
C ALA A 246 -7.42 0.25 1.00
N ILE A 247 -7.62 -0.18 -0.25
CA ILE A 247 -8.89 -0.04 -0.99
C ILE A 247 -10.07 -0.60 -0.18
N VAL A 248 -9.94 -1.81 0.32
CA VAL A 248 -11.00 -2.48 1.10
C VAL A 248 -11.20 -1.80 2.45
N THR A 249 -10.11 -1.50 3.15
CA THR A 249 -10.15 -0.83 4.46
C THR A 249 -10.76 0.58 4.35
N GLU A 250 -10.37 1.36 3.34
CA GLU A 250 -10.94 2.69 3.07
C GLU A 250 -12.45 2.61 2.81
N THR A 251 -12.90 1.56 2.12
CA THR A 251 -14.32 1.36 1.84
C THR A 251 -15.09 1.02 3.12
N ILE A 252 -14.60 0.09 3.94
CA ILE A 252 -15.24 -0.33 5.20
C ILE A 252 -15.39 0.85 6.16
N PHE A 253 -14.33 1.62 6.35
CA PHE A 253 -14.30 2.73 7.31
C PHE A 253 -14.72 4.07 6.71
N SER A 254 -15.19 4.09 5.46
CA SER A 254 -15.50 5.34 4.73
C SER A 254 -14.35 6.36 4.73
N TRP A 255 -13.10 5.87 4.76
CA TRP A 255 -11.91 6.71 4.72
C TRP A 255 -11.78 7.39 3.35
N PRO A 256 -11.51 8.70 3.28
CA PRO A 256 -11.58 9.47 2.01
C PRO A 256 -10.33 9.32 1.14
N GLY A 257 -9.81 8.11 0.97
CA GLY A 257 -8.60 7.84 0.21
C GLY A 257 -8.84 7.54 -1.28
N ILE A 258 -7.73 7.21 -1.97
CA ILE A 258 -7.71 6.88 -3.41
C ILE A 258 -8.38 5.54 -3.70
N GLY A 259 -8.27 4.56 -2.80
CA GLY A 259 -8.88 3.25 -3.00
C GLY A 259 -10.40 3.33 -3.05
N ARG A 260 -11.00 4.04 -2.07
CA ARG A 260 -12.45 4.30 -2.08
C ARG A 260 -12.86 5.15 -3.28
N LEU A 261 -12.05 6.13 -3.68
CA LEU A 261 -12.28 6.93 -4.88
C LEU A 261 -12.30 6.05 -6.13
N THR A 262 -11.39 5.07 -6.24
CA THR A 262 -11.34 4.12 -7.35
C THR A 262 -12.63 3.30 -7.44
N ILE A 263 -13.11 2.75 -6.32
CA ILE A 263 -14.38 1.99 -6.28
C ILE A 263 -15.55 2.88 -6.70
N SER A 264 -15.61 4.11 -6.19
CA SER A 264 -16.64 5.08 -6.57
C SER A 264 -16.60 5.42 -8.07
N ALA A 265 -15.41 5.64 -8.61
CA ALA A 265 -15.20 5.93 -10.03
C ALA A 265 -15.62 4.73 -10.93
N ILE A 266 -15.29 3.50 -10.53
CA ILE A 266 -15.72 2.28 -11.23
C ILE A 266 -17.26 2.18 -11.22
N SER A 267 -17.89 2.34 -10.05
CA SER A 267 -19.34 2.26 -9.90
C SER A 267 -20.08 3.33 -10.69
N SER A 268 -19.46 4.51 -10.84
CA SER A 268 -20.00 5.62 -11.61
C SER A 268 -19.55 5.63 -13.07
N ARG A 269 -18.75 4.64 -13.49
CA ARG A 269 -18.19 4.50 -14.84
C ARG A 269 -17.39 5.72 -15.31
N ASP A 270 -16.73 6.40 -14.39
CA ASP A 270 -15.86 7.53 -14.67
C ASP A 270 -14.47 7.04 -15.10
N TYR A 271 -14.32 6.74 -16.37
CA TYR A 271 -13.14 6.06 -16.91
C TYR A 271 -11.84 6.84 -16.70
N TYR A 272 -11.86 8.17 -16.91
CA TYR A 272 -10.65 9.00 -16.69
C TYR A 272 -10.23 9.01 -15.24
N LEU A 273 -11.21 9.07 -14.34
CA LEU A 273 -10.92 9.02 -12.90
C LEU A 273 -10.40 7.64 -12.48
N VAL A 274 -10.98 6.55 -13.03
CA VAL A 274 -10.46 5.18 -12.81
C VAL A 274 -9.02 5.06 -13.30
N GLN A 275 -8.74 5.50 -14.53
CA GLN A 275 -7.38 5.48 -15.08
C GLN A 275 -6.41 6.28 -14.21
N GLY A 276 -6.77 7.50 -13.83
CA GLY A 276 -5.94 8.34 -12.98
C GLY A 276 -5.64 7.70 -11.63
N CYS A 277 -6.64 7.11 -10.98
CA CYS A 277 -6.47 6.41 -9.71
C CYS A 277 -5.55 5.20 -9.82
N ILE A 278 -5.79 4.31 -10.80
CA ILE A 278 -4.97 3.11 -11.01
C ILE A 278 -3.53 3.49 -11.40
N LEU A 279 -3.37 4.47 -12.27
CA LEU A 279 -2.05 4.98 -12.64
C LEU A 279 -1.30 5.52 -11.43
N THR A 280 -1.96 6.31 -10.57
CA THR A 280 -1.35 6.88 -9.36
C THR A 280 -0.94 5.78 -8.37
N ILE A 281 -1.78 4.78 -8.16
CA ILE A 281 -1.45 3.62 -7.31
C ILE A 281 -0.26 2.86 -7.89
N GLY A 282 -0.27 2.59 -9.20
CA GLY A 282 0.83 1.89 -9.89
C GLY A 282 2.15 2.66 -9.84
N LEU A 283 2.13 3.97 -10.10
CA LEU A 283 3.31 4.83 -9.98
C LEU A 283 3.85 4.87 -8.53
N THR A 284 2.95 4.97 -7.55
CA THR A 284 3.35 4.93 -6.14
C THR A 284 4.04 3.62 -5.80
N TYR A 285 3.48 2.49 -6.26
CA TYR A 285 4.11 1.17 -6.06
C TYR A 285 5.52 1.11 -6.65
N VAL A 286 5.70 1.61 -7.87
CA VAL A 286 7.02 1.65 -8.54
C VAL A 286 8.01 2.54 -7.77
N VAL A 287 7.57 3.74 -7.36
CA VAL A 287 8.42 4.67 -6.58
C VAL A 287 8.82 4.07 -5.24
N VAL A 288 7.87 3.45 -4.53
CA VAL A 288 8.15 2.82 -3.22
C VAL A 288 9.13 1.66 -3.36
N ASN A 289 8.96 0.80 -4.38
CA ASN A 289 9.91 -0.28 -4.62
C ASN A 289 11.32 0.26 -4.95
N PHE A 290 11.41 1.29 -5.78
CA PHE A 290 12.69 1.94 -6.07
C PHE A 290 13.34 2.52 -4.81
N LEU A 291 12.57 3.21 -3.97
CA LEU A 291 13.06 3.73 -2.69
C LEU A 291 13.50 2.60 -1.74
N THR A 292 12.76 1.50 -1.70
CA THR A 292 13.11 0.32 -0.89
C THR A 292 14.45 -0.26 -1.34
N ASP A 293 14.65 -0.45 -2.64
CA ASP A 293 15.92 -0.92 -3.21
C ASP A 293 17.07 0.06 -2.90
N PHE A 294 16.80 1.36 -2.97
CA PHE A 294 17.76 2.40 -2.62
C PHE A 294 18.18 2.31 -1.15
N PHE A 295 17.23 2.28 -0.21
CA PHE A 295 17.52 2.17 1.22
C PHE A 295 18.19 0.83 1.57
N TYR A 296 17.78 -0.25 0.90
CA TYR A 296 18.42 -1.54 1.07
C TYR A 296 19.89 -1.52 0.65
N SER A 297 20.20 -0.87 -0.46
CA SER A 297 21.59 -0.70 -0.93
C SER A 297 22.45 0.14 0.02
N LEU A 298 21.84 1.06 0.78
CA LEU A 298 22.51 1.84 1.82
C LEU A 298 22.74 1.01 3.09
N ALA A 299 21.76 0.19 3.48
CA ALA A 299 21.81 -0.61 4.70
C ALA A 299 22.74 -1.82 4.59
N ASN A 300 22.91 -2.39 3.38
CA ASN A 300 23.76 -3.56 3.17
C ASN A 300 24.92 -3.28 2.22
N PRO A 301 26.12 -2.96 2.75
CA PRO A 301 27.31 -2.65 1.93
C PRO A 301 27.80 -3.82 1.04
N ARG A 302 27.40 -5.06 1.36
CA ARG A 302 27.85 -6.27 0.63
C ARG A 302 27.22 -6.38 -0.78
N ILE A 303 26.17 -5.63 -1.07
CA ILE A 303 25.52 -5.60 -2.39
C ILE A 303 26.17 -4.59 -3.34
N ARG A 304 27.17 -3.87 -2.88
CA ARG A 304 27.89 -2.85 -3.66
C ARG A 304 28.92 -3.44 -4.65
N GLN A 305 29.05 -4.77 -4.70
CA GLN A 305 29.95 -5.46 -5.65
C GLN A 305 29.25 -5.81 -6.96
#